data_2518b91dbb4e886fa8afae0e9f14d3a9
#
_entry.id   2518b91dbb4e886fa8afae0e9f14d3a9
#
_cell.length_a   1.000
_cell.length_b   1.000
_cell.length_c   1.000
_cell.angle_alpha   90.00
_cell.angle_beta   90.00
_cell.angle_gamma   90.00
#
_symmetry.space_group_name_H-M   'P 1'
#
loop_
_entity.id
_entity.type
_entity.pdbx_description
1 polymer ?
#
loop_
_entity_poly.entity_id
_entity_poly.type
_entity_poly.pdbx_seq_one_letter_code
_entity_poly.pdbx_strand_id
1 'polypeptide(L)'
;MAKYLVIVESPAKVKTLKKFLGKNYEVMASNGHVRDLPKSQLGIDVEHDYEPKYITIRGKGEILAKLRKEAKKAEKVYLATDPDREGEAISWHLMEALKLSGKKVYRITFNEITKTAVKESLKHAREIDMNLVDAQQARRMLDRMVGYRISPLLWAKVKRGLSAGRVQSVALRIICDREDEISAFIPAEYWSLDVMLGIKGEKKPLVAKFTGNAKGKMTISSREQMDAVMDQLKQEKYQVLEVKKGERVKKAPLPFITSTLQQEASKVLNFSTQKTMRLAQQLYEGIDLKGAGTVGLITYLRTDSTRISEEADAAARDYIGTTYGAEYVAKTVAAKKSNAKIQDAHEAIRPSDITRTPQAMKESLSRDQFRLYQLIWNRFTASRMKEAVYETTSVKIGAGEYRFSVSASKIAFDGFMSVPMMRMKKRRAMCS
;
A
#
# COMPACT_ATOMS: atom_id res chain seq x y z
N MET A 1 -0.63 42.60 6.60
CA MET A 1 -0.40 41.76 5.40
C MET A 1 0.34 40.49 5.83
N ALA A 2 0.08 39.36 5.18
CA ALA A 2 0.82 38.12 5.48
C ALA A 2 2.31 38.29 5.11
N LYS A 3 3.19 37.87 6.02
CA LYS A 3 4.62 38.04 5.90
C LYS A 3 5.28 36.97 5.03
N TYR A 4 4.67 35.79 4.98
CA TYR A 4 5.20 34.61 4.30
C TYR A 4 4.17 34.02 3.33
N LEU A 5 4.65 33.52 2.19
CA LEU A 5 3.82 32.80 1.21
C LEU A 5 4.14 31.30 1.29
N VAL A 6 3.11 30.47 1.39
CA VAL A 6 3.21 29.00 1.31
C VAL A 6 2.47 28.55 0.05
N ILE A 7 3.15 27.84 -0.84
CA ILE A 7 2.57 27.32 -2.09
C ILE A 7 2.46 25.80 -1.99
N VAL A 8 1.25 25.29 -2.15
CA VAL A 8 0.91 23.85 -2.21
C VAL A 8 0.45 23.48 -3.61
N GLU A 9 0.40 22.17 -3.91
CA GLU A 9 -0.07 21.72 -5.22
C GLU A 9 -1.59 21.63 -5.33
N SER A 10 -2.32 21.49 -4.20
CA SER A 10 -3.77 21.21 -4.17
C SER A 10 -4.56 22.27 -3.40
N PRO A 11 -5.73 22.71 -3.91
CA PRO A 11 -6.64 23.62 -3.16
C PRO A 11 -7.15 23.01 -1.85
N ALA A 12 -7.28 21.69 -1.76
CA ALA A 12 -7.72 21.02 -0.53
C ALA A 12 -6.76 21.29 0.62
N LYS A 13 -5.44 21.22 0.36
CA LYS A 13 -4.41 21.53 1.37
C LYS A 13 -4.43 22.97 1.85
N VAL A 14 -4.87 23.93 1.02
CA VAL A 14 -4.93 25.35 1.40
C VAL A 14 -5.77 25.56 2.64
N LYS A 15 -6.98 24.97 2.70
CA LYS A 15 -7.89 25.12 3.85
C LYS A 15 -7.25 24.60 5.14
N THR A 16 -6.62 23.43 5.07
CA THR A 16 -6.00 22.78 6.22
C THR A 16 -4.79 23.57 6.73
N LEU A 17 -3.88 23.97 5.82
CA LEU A 17 -2.66 24.67 6.21
C LEU A 17 -2.92 26.10 6.71
N LYS A 18 -3.87 26.84 6.10
CA LYS A 18 -4.25 28.17 6.59
C LYS A 18 -4.65 28.14 8.07
N LYS A 19 -5.38 27.11 8.47
CA LYS A 19 -5.80 26.94 9.86
C LYS A 19 -4.60 26.68 10.80
N PHE A 20 -3.60 25.94 10.34
CA PHE A 20 -2.46 25.55 11.18
C PHE A 20 -1.38 26.62 11.29
N LEU A 21 -1.19 27.40 10.24
CA LEU A 21 -0.10 28.38 10.13
C LEU A 21 -0.44 29.77 10.67
N GLY A 22 -1.72 30.14 10.65
CA GLY A 22 -2.19 31.41 11.19
C GLY A 22 -1.99 32.62 10.25
N LYS A 23 -2.25 33.83 10.76
CA LYS A 23 -2.40 35.08 9.97
C LYS A 23 -1.14 35.57 9.26
N ASN A 24 0.05 35.16 9.71
CA ASN A 24 1.32 35.59 9.12
C ASN A 24 1.65 34.86 7.80
N TYR A 25 0.90 33.83 7.46
CA TYR A 25 1.11 32.99 6.28
C TYR A 25 -0.06 33.13 5.32
N GLU A 26 0.22 33.52 4.08
CA GLU A 26 -0.72 33.34 2.97
C GLU A 26 -0.45 31.97 2.34
N VAL A 27 -1.51 31.17 2.18
CA VAL A 27 -1.41 29.82 1.59
C VAL A 27 -2.15 29.82 0.27
N MET A 28 -1.49 29.41 -0.81
CA MET A 28 -2.05 29.36 -2.15
C MET A 28 -1.75 28.02 -2.83
N ALA A 29 -2.59 27.61 -3.77
CA ALA A 29 -2.37 26.38 -4.54
C ALA A 29 -1.91 26.71 -5.97
N SER A 30 -0.99 25.87 -6.51
CA SER A 30 -0.59 25.87 -7.92
C SER A 30 -1.54 25.06 -8.81
N ASN A 31 -2.42 24.25 -8.20
CA ASN A 31 -3.29 23.28 -8.88
C ASN A 31 -2.48 22.27 -9.72
N GLY A 32 -1.45 21.69 -9.13
CA GLY A 32 -0.54 20.74 -9.76
C GLY A 32 0.60 21.42 -10.53
N HIS A 33 1.11 20.72 -11.55
CA HIS A 33 2.19 21.24 -12.41
C HIS A 33 1.80 22.53 -13.13
N VAL A 34 2.75 23.45 -13.24
CA VAL A 34 2.60 24.74 -13.95
C VAL A 34 3.37 24.81 -15.28
N ARG A 35 4.37 23.94 -15.45
CA ARG A 35 5.17 23.76 -16.67
C ARG A 35 5.20 22.29 -17.06
N ASP A 36 5.26 22.01 -18.36
CA ASP A 36 5.46 20.66 -18.92
C ASP A 36 6.09 20.76 -20.31
N LEU A 37 6.51 19.61 -20.87
CA LEU A 37 6.95 19.51 -22.24
C LEU A 37 5.78 19.80 -23.21
N PRO A 38 6.02 20.36 -24.42
CA PRO A 38 4.99 20.63 -25.43
C PRO A 38 4.21 19.35 -25.78
N LYS A 39 2.89 19.46 -25.96
CA LYS A 39 2.06 18.28 -26.27
C LYS A 39 2.20 17.78 -27.71
N SER A 40 2.50 18.68 -28.66
CA SER A 40 2.56 18.39 -30.11
C SER A 40 3.95 18.04 -30.63
N GLN A 41 4.98 18.13 -29.80
CA GLN A 41 6.37 17.92 -30.15
C GLN A 41 7.06 17.06 -29.13
N LEU A 42 8.22 16.47 -29.50
CA LEU A 42 9.06 15.73 -28.55
C LEU A 42 9.44 16.61 -27.34
N GLY A 43 9.85 17.85 -27.64
CA GLY A 43 10.22 18.85 -26.64
C GLY A 43 11.52 18.51 -25.86
N ILE A 44 12.36 17.68 -26.47
CA ILE A 44 13.65 17.24 -25.91
C ILE A 44 14.65 17.36 -27.05
N ASP A 45 15.76 18.08 -26.82
CA ASP A 45 16.86 18.20 -27.78
C ASP A 45 17.80 17.00 -27.62
N VAL A 46 17.65 16.02 -28.50
CA VAL A 46 18.39 14.74 -28.41
C VAL A 46 19.86 14.88 -28.78
N GLU A 47 20.20 15.92 -29.54
CA GLU A 47 21.55 16.17 -30.04
C GLU A 47 22.37 17.03 -29.07
N HIS A 48 21.68 17.77 -28.17
CA HIS A 48 22.32 18.62 -27.17
C HIS A 48 21.95 18.15 -25.76
N ASP A 49 22.55 17.07 -25.37
CA ASP A 49 22.48 16.50 -23.98
C ASP A 49 21.06 16.33 -23.43
N TYR A 50 20.09 16.04 -24.33
CA TYR A 50 18.68 15.82 -23.96
C TYR A 50 18.02 17.02 -23.30
N GLU A 51 18.41 18.24 -23.57
CA GLU A 51 17.86 19.44 -22.94
C GLU A 51 16.34 19.54 -23.14
N PRO A 52 15.53 19.61 -22.01
CA PRO A 52 14.08 19.67 -22.11
C PRO A 52 13.58 21.10 -22.35
N LYS A 53 12.68 21.30 -23.30
CA LYS A 53 12.01 22.57 -23.59
C LYS A 53 10.69 22.67 -22.80
N TYR A 54 10.74 23.14 -21.56
CA TYR A 54 9.55 23.34 -20.75
C TYR A 54 8.78 24.59 -21.15
N ILE A 55 7.45 24.44 -21.30
CA ILE A 55 6.51 25.53 -21.53
C ILE A 55 5.49 25.64 -20.40
N THR A 56 4.91 26.82 -20.22
CA THR A 56 3.78 27.00 -19.30
C THR A 56 2.56 26.20 -19.81
N ILE A 57 1.95 25.42 -18.96
CA ILE A 57 0.75 24.65 -19.26
C ILE A 57 -0.40 25.62 -19.58
N ARG A 58 -1.12 25.36 -20.69
CA ARG A 58 -2.28 26.16 -21.08
C ARG A 58 -3.30 26.25 -19.94
N GLY A 59 -3.78 27.44 -19.64
CA GLY A 59 -4.72 27.72 -18.53
C GLY A 59 -4.06 27.99 -17.17
N LYS A 60 -2.72 27.91 -17.07
CA LYS A 60 -2.00 28.22 -15.81
C LYS A 60 -1.56 29.69 -15.69
N GLY A 61 -1.76 30.51 -16.74
CA GLY A 61 -1.32 31.92 -16.75
C GLY A 61 -1.88 32.75 -15.58
N GLU A 62 -3.19 32.68 -15.34
CA GLU A 62 -3.84 33.44 -14.27
C GLU A 62 -3.35 33.05 -12.89
N ILE A 63 -3.21 31.75 -12.62
CA ILE A 63 -2.73 31.28 -11.30
C ILE A 63 -1.28 31.67 -11.08
N LEU A 64 -0.43 31.61 -12.11
CA LEU A 64 0.95 32.08 -12.05
C LEU A 64 1.04 33.59 -11.83
N ALA A 65 0.15 34.39 -12.46
CA ALA A 65 0.09 35.82 -12.23
C ALA A 65 -0.29 36.16 -10.77
N LYS A 66 -1.28 35.46 -10.21
CA LYS A 66 -1.67 35.60 -8.80
C LYS A 66 -0.53 35.22 -7.84
N LEU A 67 0.06 34.04 -8.07
CA LEU A 67 1.20 33.57 -7.26
C LEU A 67 2.38 34.55 -7.31
N ARG A 68 2.71 35.07 -8.51
CA ARG A 68 3.81 36.05 -8.69
C ARG A 68 3.55 37.35 -7.96
N LYS A 69 2.29 37.84 -7.97
CA LYS A 69 1.89 39.04 -7.22
C LYS A 69 2.10 38.86 -5.72
N GLU A 70 1.67 37.74 -5.15
CA GLU A 70 1.84 37.48 -3.72
C GLU A 70 3.29 37.15 -3.35
N ALA A 71 4.02 36.42 -4.20
CA ALA A 71 5.45 36.15 -3.99
C ALA A 71 6.31 37.42 -3.97
N LYS A 72 5.95 38.45 -4.74
CA LYS A 72 6.65 39.77 -4.68
C LYS A 72 6.52 40.47 -3.34
N LYS A 73 5.35 40.30 -2.67
CA LYS A 73 5.07 40.94 -1.36
C LYS A 73 5.68 40.15 -0.19
N ALA A 74 5.88 38.87 -0.35
CA ALA A 74 6.33 37.97 0.71
C ALA A 74 7.86 38.16 0.98
N GLU A 75 8.25 38.13 2.26
CA GLU A 75 9.67 38.10 2.68
C GLU A 75 10.31 36.74 2.41
N LYS A 76 9.55 35.66 2.57
CA LYS A 76 9.98 34.29 2.31
C LYS A 76 8.87 33.51 1.59
N VAL A 77 9.25 32.61 0.72
CA VAL A 77 8.35 31.69 0.02
C VAL A 77 8.68 30.26 0.43
N TYR A 78 7.67 29.53 0.89
CA TYR A 78 7.76 28.11 1.23
C TYR A 78 7.03 27.29 0.17
N LEU A 79 7.74 26.33 -0.41
CA LEU A 79 7.19 25.38 -1.39
C LEU A 79 6.84 24.10 -0.64
N ALA A 80 5.54 23.89 -0.41
CA ALA A 80 4.98 22.85 0.47
C ALA A 80 4.21 21.77 -0.32
N THR A 81 4.77 21.36 -1.45
CA THR A 81 4.24 20.27 -2.27
C THR A 81 4.54 18.88 -1.64
N ASP A 82 3.95 17.81 -2.16
CA ASP A 82 4.09 16.46 -1.62
C ASP A 82 5.56 16.03 -1.41
N PRO A 83 5.84 15.12 -0.47
CA PRO A 83 7.20 14.72 -0.12
C PRO A 83 7.78 13.67 -1.08
N ASP A 84 7.45 13.74 -2.37
CA ASP A 84 7.98 12.87 -3.41
C ASP A 84 8.68 13.66 -4.53
N ARG A 85 9.28 12.94 -5.49
CA ARG A 85 9.96 13.57 -6.63
C ARG A 85 9.06 14.41 -7.52
N GLU A 86 7.76 14.07 -7.61
CA GLU A 86 6.79 14.89 -8.36
C GLU A 86 6.57 16.24 -7.65
N GLY A 87 6.41 16.21 -6.32
CA GLY A 87 6.33 17.42 -5.51
C GLY A 87 7.60 18.26 -5.58
N GLU A 88 8.78 17.65 -5.59
CA GLU A 88 10.06 18.33 -5.75
C GLU A 88 10.15 19.03 -7.11
N ALA A 89 9.77 18.34 -8.19
CA ALA A 89 9.73 18.91 -9.53
C ALA A 89 8.69 20.04 -9.66
N ILE A 90 7.51 19.91 -9.04
CA ILE A 90 6.52 21.00 -9.00
C ILE A 90 7.13 22.24 -8.32
N SER A 91 7.81 22.05 -7.18
CA SER A 91 8.49 23.12 -6.46
C SER A 91 9.54 23.81 -7.32
N TRP A 92 10.38 23.05 -8.02
CA TRP A 92 11.37 23.59 -8.93
C TRP A 92 10.73 24.35 -10.11
N HIS A 93 9.71 23.78 -10.75
CA HIS A 93 8.98 24.45 -11.81
C HIS A 93 8.31 25.76 -11.35
N LEU A 94 7.82 25.81 -10.11
CA LEU A 94 7.27 27.03 -9.52
C LEU A 94 8.37 28.08 -9.32
N MET A 95 9.52 27.69 -8.76
CA MET A 95 10.65 28.59 -8.58
C MET A 95 11.05 29.25 -9.89
N GLU A 96 11.21 28.46 -10.95
CA GLU A 96 11.54 28.95 -12.30
C GLU A 96 10.42 29.83 -12.90
N ALA A 97 9.17 29.35 -12.91
CA ALA A 97 8.04 30.04 -13.51
C ALA A 97 7.73 31.39 -12.83
N LEU A 98 7.93 31.48 -11.52
CA LEU A 98 7.70 32.69 -10.74
C LEU A 98 8.91 33.62 -10.72
N LYS A 99 10.08 33.20 -11.24
CA LYS A 99 11.35 33.93 -11.23
C LYS A 99 11.76 34.34 -9.82
N LEU A 100 11.86 33.36 -8.95
CA LEU A 100 12.16 33.57 -7.52
C LEU A 100 13.66 33.57 -7.21
N SER A 101 14.53 33.55 -8.21
CA SER A 101 15.97 33.71 -8.03
C SER A 101 16.26 35.02 -7.28
N GLY A 102 17.08 34.95 -6.23
CA GLY A 102 17.36 36.08 -5.34
C GLY A 102 16.36 36.29 -4.20
N LYS A 103 15.27 35.54 -4.09
CA LYS A 103 14.40 35.50 -2.92
C LYS A 103 14.76 34.38 -1.95
N LYS A 104 14.37 34.50 -0.68
CA LYS A 104 14.47 33.43 0.33
C LYS A 104 13.37 32.40 0.06
N VAL A 105 13.69 31.37 -0.74
CA VAL A 105 12.79 30.27 -1.10
C VAL A 105 13.23 29.03 -0.36
N TYR A 106 12.29 28.35 0.26
CA TYR A 106 12.54 27.14 1.02
C TYR A 106 11.56 26.03 0.64
N ARG A 107 12.04 24.82 0.63
CA ARG A 107 11.25 23.60 0.49
C ARG A 107 10.90 23.08 1.88
N ILE A 108 9.61 22.79 2.12
CA ILE A 108 9.13 22.09 3.32
C ILE A 108 8.35 20.84 2.92
N THR A 109 8.57 19.76 3.64
CA THR A 109 7.91 18.47 3.40
C THR A 109 7.36 17.92 4.72
N PHE A 110 6.24 17.24 4.64
CA PHE A 110 5.63 16.57 5.79
C PHE A 110 4.89 15.32 5.30
N ASN A 111 5.00 14.24 6.05
CA ASN A 111 4.37 12.95 5.72
C ASN A 111 2.91 12.88 6.13
N GLU A 112 2.45 13.80 6.97
CA GLU A 112 1.06 13.91 7.41
C GLU A 112 0.66 15.39 7.56
N ILE A 113 -0.61 15.69 7.33
CA ILE A 113 -1.13 17.05 7.42
C ILE A 113 -1.77 17.26 8.80
N THR A 114 -0.92 17.32 9.81
CA THR A 114 -1.26 17.68 11.19
C THR A 114 -0.63 19.02 11.57
N LYS A 115 -1.20 19.68 12.60
CA LYS A 115 -0.68 20.97 13.07
C LYS A 115 0.77 20.87 13.54
N THR A 116 1.12 19.78 14.20
CA THR A 116 2.48 19.52 14.72
C THR A 116 3.44 19.30 13.56
N ALA A 117 3.15 18.37 12.65
CA ALA A 117 4.02 18.05 11.51
C ALA A 117 4.26 19.27 10.60
N VAL A 118 3.23 20.05 10.32
CA VAL A 118 3.35 21.27 9.50
C VAL A 118 4.18 22.35 10.19
N LYS A 119 4.04 22.55 11.51
CA LYS A 119 4.87 23.51 12.24
C LYS A 119 6.32 23.06 12.36
N GLU A 120 6.55 21.78 12.55
CA GLU A 120 7.87 21.21 12.64
C GLU A 120 8.61 21.29 11.30
N SER A 121 7.93 21.05 10.18
CA SER A 121 8.52 21.17 8.85
C SER A 121 9.06 22.57 8.53
N LEU A 122 8.47 23.62 9.09
CA LEU A 122 8.98 24.99 8.94
C LEU A 122 10.35 25.21 9.61
N LYS A 123 10.65 24.45 10.69
CA LYS A 123 11.95 24.52 11.37
C LYS A 123 13.04 23.78 10.58
N HIS A 124 12.63 22.77 9.78
CA HIS A 124 13.50 21.96 8.94
C HIS A 124 13.38 22.32 7.45
N ALA A 125 13.08 23.60 7.18
CA ALA A 125 13.02 24.10 5.81
C ALA A 125 14.40 23.99 5.14
N ARG A 126 14.43 23.48 3.90
CA ARG A 126 15.66 23.20 3.13
C ARG A 126 15.60 23.82 1.74
N GLU A 127 16.66 23.68 0.99
CA GLU A 127 16.67 23.96 -0.44
C GLU A 127 15.97 22.84 -1.22
N ILE A 128 15.67 23.10 -2.50
CA ILE A 128 15.15 22.09 -3.42
C ILE A 128 16.24 21.06 -3.68
N ASP A 129 15.89 19.78 -3.56
CA ASP A 129 16.78 18.66 -3.88
C ASP A 129 16.81 18.43 -5.41
N MET A 130 17.87 18.92 -6.04
CA MET A 130 18.04 18.80 -7.49
C MET A 130 18.18 17.34 -7.94
N ASN A 131 18.68 16.42 -7.13
CA ASN A 131 18.75 15.01 -7.47
C ASN A 131 17.34 14.41 -7.67
N LEU A 132 16.37 14.80 -6.81
CA LEU A 132 14.98 14.40 -6.97
C LEU A 132 14.32 15.05 -8.19
N VAL A 133 14.64 16.31 -8.47
CA VAL A 133 14.19 17.02 -9.67
C VAL A 133 14.71 16.32 -10.91
N ASP A 134 15.99 16.02 -10.98
CA ASP A 134 16.62 15.36 -12.12
C ASP A 134 16.09 13.94 -12.32
N ALA A 135 15.85 13.21 -11.25
CA ALA A 135 15.21 11.89 -11.30
C ALA A 135 13.78 11.95 -11.89
N GLN A 136 13.01 13.00 -11.55
CA GLN A 136 11.68 13.21 -12.14
C GLN A 136 11.79 13.64 -13.61
N GLN A 137 12.68 14.56 -13.93
CA GLN A 137 12.91 15.02 -15.30
C GLN A 137 13.35 13.85 -16.21
N ALA A 138 14.33 13.05 -15.80
CA ALA A 138 14.79 11.89 -16.53
C ALA A 138 13.64 10.91 -16.80
N ARG A 139 12.81 10.63 -15.78
CA ARG A 139 11.61 9.80 -15.97
C ARG A 139 10.64 10.42 -16.96
N ARG A 140 10.36 11.72 -16.84
CA ARG A 140 9.43 12.44 -17.73
C ARG A 140 9.90 12.41 -19.19
N MET A 141 11.18 12.64 -19.40
CA MET A 141 11.81 12.61 -20.72
C MET A 141 11.80 11.21 -21.32
N LEU A 142 12.15 10.18 -20.53
CA LEU A 142 12.14 8.80 -20.99
C LEU A 142 10.73 8.35 -21.41
N ASP A 143 9.71 8.63 -20.60
CA ASP A 143 8.33 8.31 -20.92
C ASP A 143 7.87 9.04 -22.20
N ARG A 144 8.31 10.29 -22.40
CA ARG A 144 8.05 11.07 -23.61
C ARG A 144 8.73 10.47 -24.85
N MET A 145 10.00 10.14 -24.76
CA MET A 145 10.76 9.56 -25.86
C MET A 145 10.19 8.22 -26.30
N VAL A 146 9.92 7.33 -25.36
CA VAL A 146 9.31 6.01 -25.64
C VAL A 146 7.95 6.18 -26.29
N GLY A 147 7.07 7.01 -25.72
CA GLY A 147 5.73 7.24 -26.23
C GLY A 147 5.72 7.84 -27.65
N TYR A 148 6.50 8.88 -27.90
CA TYR A 148 6.52 9.62 -29.17
C TYR A 148 7.26 8.91 -30.29
N ARG A 149 8.22 8.05 -29.99
CA ARG A 149 8.97 7.32 -31.04
C ARG A 149 8.34 5.97 -31.36
N ILE A 150 7.80 5.24 -30.36
CA ILE A 150 7.27 3.90 -30.59
C ILE A 150 5.78 3.91 -30.96
N SER A 151 4.96 4.84 -30.42
CA SER A 151 3.53 4.88 -30.76
C SER A 151 3.26 5.06 -32.27
N PRO A 152 3.96 5.94 -33.01
CA PRO A 152 3.81 6.05 -34.46
C PRO A 152 4.16 4.76 -35.22
N LEU A 153 5.16 4.01 -34.72
CA LEU A 153 5.51 2.71 -35.30
C LEU A 153 4.38 1.71 -35.14
N LEU A 154 3.74 1.67 -33.94
CA LEU A 154 2.56 0.85 -33.72
C LEU A 154 1.40 1.25 -34.65
N TRP A 155 1.20 2.55 -34.92
CA TRP A 155 0.16 3.01 -35.82
C TRP A 155 0.38 2.57 -37.24
N ALA A 156 1.63 2.58 -37.69
CA ALA A 156 2.01 2.16 -39.04
C ALA A 156 1.97 0.64 -39.22
N LYS A 157 2.36 -0.14 -38.22
CA LYS A 157 2.56 -1.59 -38.34
C LYS A 157 1.41 -2.44 -37.78
N VAL A 158 0.64 -1.90 -36.85
CA VAL A 158 -0.42 -2.66 -36.11
C VAL A 158 -1.77 -1.98 -36.31
N LYS A 159 -2.04 -0.88 -35.58
CA LYS A 159 -3.34 -0.18 -35.63
C LYS A 159 -3.20 1.24 -35.10
N ARG A 160 -3.90 2.20 -35.71
CA ARG A 160 -4.01 3.58 -35.24
C ARG A 160 -4.68 3.62 -33.84
N GLY A 161 -4.21 4.54 -33.00
CA GLY A 161 -4.73 4.74 -31.64
C GLY A 161 -4.06 3.90 -30.56
N LEU A 162 -3.18 2.97 -30.90
CA LEU A 162 -2.33 2.26 -29.93
C LEU A 162 -1.28 3.22 -29.36
N SER A 163 -0.88 2.98 -28.12
CA SER A 163 0.19 3.72 -27.48
C SER A 163 1.22 2.79 -26.86
N ALA A 164 2.49 3.15 -27.01
CA ALA A 164 3.58 2.53 -26.28
C ALA A 164 3.92 3.37 -25.04
N GLY A 165 4.33 2.72 -23.99
CA GLY A 165 4.79 3.37 -22.79
C GLY A 165 5.60 2.41 -21.94
N ARG A 166 6.61 2.92 -21.27
CA ARG A 166 7.56 2.15 -20.49
C ARG A 166 6.87 1.22 -19.47
N VAL A 167 5.92 1.72 -18.71
CA VAL A 167 5.19 0.95 -17.69
C VAL A 167 4.21 -0.05 -18.30
N GLN A 168 3.42 0.41 -19.28
CA GLN A 168 2.39 -0.46 -19.91
C GLN A 168 3.02 -1.60 -20.73
N SER A 169 4.17 -1.38 -21.37
CA SER A 169 4.85 -2.42 -22.13
C SER A 169 5.42 -3.52 -21.23
N VAL A 170 6.02 -3.15 -20.10
CA VAL A 170 6.51 -4.11 -19.10
C VAL A 170 5.34 -4.88 -18.47
N ALA A 171 4.24 -4.20 -18.14
CA ALA A 171 3.05 -4.85 -17.59
C ALA A 171 2.45 -5.88 -18.57
N LEU A 172 2.37 -5.52 -19.86
CA LEU A 172 1.92 -6.44 -20.92
C LEU A 172 2.86 -7.64 -21.04
N ARG A 173 4.18 -7.42 -21.03
CA ARG A 173 5.17 -8.51 -21.08
C ARG A 173 5.00 -9.50 -19.94
N ILE A 174 4.81 -9.02 -18.69
CA ILE A 174 4.58 -9.90 -17.53
C ILE A 174 3.31 -10.73 -17.71
N ILE A 175 2.25 -10.15 -18.31
CA ILE A 175 1.01 -10.88 -18.59
C ILE A 175 1.25 -11.95 -19.67
N CYS A 176 1.97 -11.62 -20.75
CA CYS A 176 2.29 -12.59 -21.80
C CYS A 176 3.15 -13.74 -21.26
N ASP A 177 4.18 -13.45 -20.47
CA ASP A 177 5.01 -14.48 -19.85
C ASP A 177 4.18 -15.43 -18.96
N ARG A 178 3.18 -14.89 -18.23
CA ARG A 178 2.25 -15.71 -17.44
C ARG A 178 1.31 -16.55 -18.33
N GLU A 179 0.81 -16.01 -19.43
CA GLU A 179 0.00 -16.78 -20.40
C GLU A 179 0.81 -17.90 -21.06
N ASP A 180 2.10 -17.64 -21.38
CA ASP A 180 3.00 -18.67 -21.89
C ASP A 180 3.20 -19.81 -20.88
N GLU A 181 3.38 -19.49 -19.58
CA GLU A 181 3.45 -20.49 -18.50
C GLU A 181 2.14 -21.30 -18.40
N ILE A 182 0.97 -20.64 -18.50
CA ILE A 182 -0.34 -21.30 -18.46
C ILE A 182 -0.51 -22.22 -19.66
N SER A 183 -0.12 -21.75 -20.84
CA SER A 183 -0.23 -22.52 -22.09
C SER A 183 0.71 -23.72 -22.14
N ALA A 184 1.89 -23.59 -21.52
CA ALA A 184 2.87 -24.67 -21.40
C ALA A 184 2.56 -25.66 -20.27
N PHE A 185 1.58 -25.37 -19.42
CA PHE A 185 1.24 -26.23 -18.28
C PHE A 185 0.65 -27.56 -18.76
N ILE A 186 1.30 -28.64 -18.37
CA ILE A 186 0.83 -30.01 -18.61
C ILE A 186 0.12 -30.51 -17.34
N PRO A 187 -1.21 -30.70 -17.38
CA PRO A 187 -1.94 -31.24 -16.22
C PRO A 187 -1.43 -32.64 -15.85
N ALA A 188 -1.19 -32.86 -14.57
CA ALA A 188 -0.87 -34.17 -14.03
C ALA A 188 -2.03 -34.67 -13.17
N GLU A 189 -2.50 -35.87 -13.46
CA GLU A 189 -3.54 -36.50 -12.66
C GLU A 189 -2.98 -36.89 -11.29
N TYR A 190 -3.75 -36.63 -10.25
CA TYR A 190 -3.49 -37.15 -8.91
C TYR A 190 -4.81 -37.44 -8.19
N TRP A 191 -4.74 -38.40 -7.28
CA TRP A 191 -5.86 -38.82 -6.47
C TRP A 191 -5.64 -38.47 -5.02
N SER A 192 -6.69 -38.06 -4.34
CA SER A 192 -6.69 -37.80 -2.89
C SER A 192 -7.56 -38.85 -2.20
N LEU A 193 -7.09 -39.33 -1.06
CA LEU A 193 -7.80 -40.29 -0.25
C LEU A 193 -7.97 -39.74 1.17
N ASP A 194 -9.23 -39.62 1.58
CA ASP A 194 -9.62 -39.27 2.94
C ASP A 194 -10.30 -40.44 3.61
N VAL A 195 -9.95 -40.75 4.84
CA VAL A 195 -10.60 -41.77 5.65
C VAL A 195 -11.41 -41.13 6.76
N MET A 196 -12.64 -41.58 6.94
CA MET A 196 -13.54 -41.19 8.01
C MET A 196 -13.50 -42.22 9.13
N LEU A 197 -12.90 -41.82 10.27
CA LEU A 197 -12.70 -42.68 11.43
C LEU A 197 -13.72 -42.35 12.55
N GLY A 198 -14.51 -43.32 12.94
CA GLY A 198 -15.40 -43.22 14.09
C GLY A 198 -14.60 -43.21 15.38
N ILE A 199 -14.88 -42.28 16.27
CA ILE A 199 -14.32 -42.25 17.62
C ILE A 199 -15.41 -42.58 18.61
N LYS A 200 -15.15 -43.53 19.52
CA LYS A 200 -16.11 -43.95 20.54
C LYS A 200 -16.51 -42.76 21.42
N GLY A 201 -17.80 -42.45 21.47
CA GLY A 201 -18.33 -41.31 22.22
C GLY A 201 -18.47 -39.99 21.42
N GLU A 202 -17.95 -39.92 20.20
CA GLU A 202 -18.05 -38.72 19.37
C GLU A 202 -19.08 -38.92 18.25
N LYS A 203 -19.93 -37.89 18.00
CA LYS A 203 -20.94 -37.92 16.96
C LYS A 203 -20.36 -37.65 15.54
N LYS A 204 -19.24 -37.00 15.45
CA LYS A 204 -18.61 -36.63 14.16
C LYS A 204 -17.38 -37.50 13.92
N PRO A 205 -17.24 -38.09 12.72
CA PRO A 205 -16.03 -38.83 12.40
C PRO A 205 -14.82 -37.89 12.28
N LEU A 206 -13.66 -38.44 12.59
CA LEU A 206 -12.38 -37.80 12.32
C LEU A 206 -11.97 -38.06 10.88
N VAL A 207 -11.77 -37.00 10.10
CA VAL A 207 -11.32 -37.12 8.70
C VAL A 207 -9.80 -37.04 8.67
N ALA A 208 -9.13 -38.13 8.31
CA ALA A 208 -7.68 -38.19 8.16
C ALA A 208 -7.30 -38.31 6.68
N LYS A 209 -6.30 -37.56 6.26
CA LYS A 209 -5.83 -37.49 4.90
C LYS A 209 -4.69 -38.45 4.68
N PHE A 210 -4.71 -39.16 3.56
CA PHE A 210 -3.61 -40.00 3.10
C PHE A 210 -2.34 -39.15 2.86
N THR A 211 -1.20 -39.64 3.31
CA THR A 211 0.08 -38.94 3.17
C THR A 211 1.17 -39.77 2.49
N GLY A 212 0.96 -41.07 2.37
CA GLY A 212 1.92 -41.97 1.75
C GLY A 212 1.97 -43.32 2.44
N ASN A 213 3.13 -43.94 2.47
CA ASN A 213 3.36 -45.22 3.11
C ASN A 213 4.49 -45.18 4.15
N ALA A 214 4.87 -46.32 4.69
CA ALA A 214 5.95 -46.41 5.69
C ALA A 214 7.30 -45.91 5.20
N LYS A 215 7.54 -45.92 3.88
CA LYS A 215 8.78 -45.43 3.26
C LYS A 215 8.81 -43.91 3.03
N GLY A 216 7.65 -43.25 3.05
CA GLY A 216 7.57 -41.79 2.90
C GLY A 216 6.31 -41.30 2.18
N LYS A 217 6.40 -40.07 1.67
CA LYS A 217 5.32 -39.45 0.88
C LYS A 217 5.05 -40.28 -0.40
N MET A 218 3.79 -40.51 -0.69
CA MET A 218 3.35 -41.18 -1.91
C MET A 218 2.20 -40.40 -2.54
N THR A 219 2.29 -40.18 -3.84
CA THR A 219 1.20 -39.61 -4.65
C THR A 219 0.55 -40.73 -5.42
N ILE A 220 -0.78 -40.82 -5.36
CA ILE A 220 -1.55 -41.77 -6.16
C ILE A 220 -1.84 -41.06 -7.48
N SER A 221 -1.35 -41.60 -8.59
CA SER A 221 -1.40 -40.96 -9.92
C SER A 221 -2.34 -41.65 -10.89
N SER A 222 -2.92 -42.80 -10.52
CA SER A 222 -3.91 -43.49 -11.38
C SER A 222 -4.99 -44.16 -10.56
N ARG A 223 -6.08 -44.56 -11.28
CA ARG A 223 -7.19 -45.28 -10.69
C ARG A 223 -6.75 -46.67 -10.19
N GLU A 224 -5.93 -47.36 -10.94
CA GLU A 224 -5.45 -48.72 -10.60
C GLU A 224 -4.64 -48.66 -9.28
N GLN A 225 -3.82 -47.63 -9.09
CA GLN A 225 -3.10 -47.41 -7.83
C GLN A 225 -4.08 -47.13 -6.69
N MET A 226 -5.11 -46.31 -6.92
CA MET A 226 -6.13 -46.00 -5.92
C MET A 226 -6.88 -47.27 -5.52
N ASP A 227 -7.34 -48.07 -6.50
CA ASP A 227 -8.09 -49.30 -6.24
C ASP A 227 -7.22 -50.32 -5.46
N ALA A 228 -5.95 -50.48 -5.81
CA ALA A 228 -5.01 -51.33 -5.07
C ALA A 228 -4.81 -50.85 -3.59
N VAL A 229 -4.68 -49.54 -3.38
CA VAL A 229 -4.58 -48.98 -2.01
C VAL A 229 -5.87 -49.21 -1.23
N MET A 230 -7.01 -48.99 -1.85
CA MET A 230 -8.33 -49.19 -1.23
C MET A 230 -8.58 -50.65 -0.85
N ASP A 231 -8.20 -51.62 -1.70
CA ASP A 231 -8.37 -53.06 -1.43
C ASP A 231 -7.53 -53.50 -0.23
N GLN A 232 -6.29 -53.04 -0.15
CA GLN A 232 -5.45 -53.31 1.03
C GLN A 232 -6.04 -52.69 2.29
N LEU A 233 -6.49 -51.42 2.25
CA LEU A 233 -7.04 -50.72 3.40
C LEU A 233 -8.33 -51.34 3.97
N LYS A 234 -9.12 -52.08 3.16
CA LYS A 234 -10.34 -52.78 3.63
C LYS A 234 -10.05 -53.83 4.71
N GLN A 235 -8.86 -54.41 4.69
CA GLN A 235 -8.44 -55.46 5.63
C GLN A 235 -7.61 -54.93 6.80
N GLU A 236 -7.23 -53.67 6.78
CA GLU A 236 -6.32 -53.12 7.75
C GLU A 236 -7.00 -52.44 8.94
N LYS A 237 -6.39 -52.53 10.10
CA LYS A 237 -6.82 -51.79 11.29
C LYS A 237 -6.12 -50.47 11.40
N TYR A 238 -6.89 -49.43 11.67
CA TYR A 238 -6.35 -48.09 11.85
C TYR A 238 -5.81 -47.93 13.27
N GLN A 239 -4.58 -47.49 13.39
CA GLN A 239 -3.89 -47.27 14.69
C GLN A 239 -3.25 -45.90 14.75
N VAL A 240 -3.35 -45.25 15.91
CA VAL A 240 -2.64 -44.02 16.17
C VAL A 240 -1.16 -44.35 16.38
N LEU A 241 -0.27 -43.86 15.52
CA LEU A 241 1.18 -44.07 15.59
C LEU A 241 1.88 -42.97 16.40
N GLU A 242 1.43 -41.74 16.23
CA GLU A 242 2.07 -40.59 16.87
C GLU A 242 1.04 -39.47 17.11
N VAL A 243 1.10 -38.84 18.29
CA VAL A 243 0.38 -37.62 18.60
C VAL A 243 1.42 -36.56 18.94
N LYS A 244 1.54 -35.56 18.07
CA LYS A 244 2.48 -34.44 18.27
C LYS A 244 1.70 -33.18 18.64
N LYS A 245 1.98 -32.64 19.82
CA LYS A 245 1.51 -31.31 20.24
C LYS A 245 2.60 -30.29 19.96
N GLY A 246 2.21 -29.09 19.54
CA GLY A 246 3.14 -28.01 19.27
C GLY A 246 2.42 -26.66 19.21
N GLU A 247 3.17 -25.63 18.95
CA GLU A 247 2.66 -24.27 18.78
C GLU A 247 2.95 -23.76 17.38
N ARG A 248 2.03 -22.96 16.85
CA ARG A 248 2.20 -22.25 15.59
C ARG A 248 1.91 -20.77 15.81
N VAL A 249 2.93 -19.96 15.56
CA VAL A 249 2.81 -18.50 15.63
C VAL A 249 2.35 -17.95 14.29
N LYS A 250 1.33 -17.10 14.31
CA LYS A 250 0.89 -16.32 13.15
C LYS A 250 1.31 -14.88 13.34
N LYS A 251 2.24 -14.43 12.52
CA LYS A 251 2.79 -13.06 12.59
C LYS A 251 1.73 -12.01 12.27
N ALA A 252 1.83 -10.87 12.95
CA ALA A 252 1.06 -9.68 12.63
C ALA A 252 1.40 -9.17 11.21
N PRO A 253 0.42 -8.64 10.46
CA PRO A 253 0.69 -8.09 9.14
C PRO A 253 1.46 -6.78 9.26
N LEU A 254 2.31 -6.48 8.26
CA LEU A 254 2.97 -5.18 8.17
C LEU A 254 1.96 -4.06 7.86
N PRO A 255 2.24 -2.80 8.23
CA PRO A 255 1.43 -1.66 7.83
C PRO A 255 1.41 -1.53 6.29
N PHE A 256 0.44 -0.79 5.76
CA PHE A 256 0.29 -0.66 4.32
C PHE A 256 1.38 0.18 3.66
N ILE A 257 1.82 -0.29 2.50
CA ILE A 257 2.42 0.50 1.43
C ILE A 257 1.40 0.68 0.31
N THR A 258 1.68 1.52 -0.68
CA THR A 258 0.74 1.81 -1.78
C THR A 258 0.20 0.53 -2.45
N SER A 259 1.10 -0.38 -2.83
CA SER A 259 0.71 -1.61 -3.55
C SER A 259 -0.15 -2.55 -2.70
N THR A 260 0.20 -2.74 -1.43
CA THR A 260 -0.56 -3.63 -0.53
C THR A 260 -1.92 -3.03 -0.13
N LEU A 261 -2.02 -1.70 0.00
CA LEU A 261 -3.31 -1.03 0.19
C LEU A 261 -4.23 -1.24 -1.02
N GLN A 262 -3.72 -1.07 -2.24
CA GLN A 262 -4.49 -1.28 -3.47
C GLN A 262 -4.98 -2.72 -3.59
N GLN A 263 -4.12 -3.70 -3.33
CA GLN A 263 -4.45 -5.13 -3.37
C GLN A 263 -5.53 -5.49 -2.34
N GLU A 264 -5.37 -5.06 -1.10
CA GLU A 264 -6.33 -5.38 -0.04
C GLU A 264 -7.66 -4.65 -0.24
N ALA A 265 -7.65 -3.38 -0.65
CA ALA A 265 -8.86 -2.63 -0.99
C ALA A 265 -9.61 -3.25 -2.18
N SER A 266 -8.91 -3.75 -3.19
CA SER A 266 -9.53 -4.49 -4.28
C SER A 266 -10.16 -5.78 -3.78
N LYS A 267 -9.45 -6.55 -2.96
CA LYS A 267 -9.86 -7.86 -2.46
C LYS A 267 -11.05 -7.80 -1.50
N VAL A 268 -11.05 -6.88 -0.52
CA VAL A 268 -12.06 -6.85 0.55
C VAL A 268 -13.14 -5.80 0.33
N LEU A 269 -12.82 -4.68 -0.33
CA LEU A 269 -13.75 -3.59 -0.56
C LEU A 269 -14.32 -3.58 -1.99
N ASN A 270 -13.71 -4.34 -2.90
CA ASN A 270 -13.99 -4.32 -4.34
C ASN A 270 -13.79 -2.91 -4.94
N PHE A 271 -12.72 -2.22 -4.51
CA PHE A 271 -12.35 -0.92 -5.05
C PHE A 271 -11.30 -1.08 -6.15
N SER A 272 -11.45 -0.34 -7.25
CA SER A 272 -10.38 -0.22 -8.23
C SER A 272 -9.18 0.52 -7.64
N THR A 273 -7.99 0.33 -8.21
CA THR A 273 -6.77 1.05 -7.82
C THR A 273 -6.97 2.56 -7.90
N GLN A 274 -7.62 3.05 -8.97
CA GLN A 274 -7.92 4.47 -9.15
C GLN A 274 -8.85 5.02 -8.05
N LYS A 275 -9.92 4.28 -7.71
CA LYS A 275 -10.84 4.66 -6.63
C LYS A 275 -10.12 4.68 -5.28
N THR A 276 -9.32 3.65 -5.00
CA THR A 276 -8.54 3.56 -3.76
C THR A 276 -7.62 4.75 -3.59
N MET A 277 -6.84 5.09 -4.64
CA MET A 277 -5.89 6.20 -4.58
C MET A 277 -6.59 7.56 -4.46
N ARG A 278 -7.72 7.76 -5.16
CA ARG A 278 -8.51 8.99 -5.03
C ARG A 278 -9.06 9.19 -3.61
N LEU A 279 -9.59 8.14 -2.99
CA LEU A 279 -10.09 8.22 -1.62
C LEU A 279 -8.95 8.41 -0.61
N ALA A 280 -7.83 7.72 -0.81
CA ALA A 280 -6.64 7.92 0.03
C ALA A 280 -6.10 9.35 -0.05
N GLN A 281 -6.09 9.95 -1.25
CA GLN A 281 -5.70 11.35 -1.43
C GLN A 281 -6.61 12.30 -0.64
N GLN A 282 -7.93 12.07 -0.66
CA GLN A 282 -8.88 12.87 0.12
C GLN A 282 -8.63 12.74 1.63
N LEU A 283 -8.39 11.52 2.11
CA LEU A 283 -8.08 11.27 3.53
C LEU A 283 -6.77 11.92 3.95
N TYR A 284 -5.77 11.97 3.08
CA TYR A 284 -4.49 12.63 3.34
C TYR A 284 -4.60 14.16 3.33
N GLU A 285 -5.23 14.75 2.30
CA GLU A 285 -5.29 16.21 2.12
C GLU A 285 -6.15 16.92 3.17
N GLY A 286 -7.16 16.23 3.68
CA GLY A 286 -7.98 16.70 4.78
C GLY A 286 -9.48 16.44 4.62
N ILE A 287 -10.07 16.06 5.73
CA ILE A 287 -11.51 15.86 5.90
C ILE A 287 -12.00 16.87 6.93
N ASP A 288 -13.16 17.47 6.65
CA ASP A 288 -13.82 18.38 7.59
C ASP A 288 -14.46 17.58 8.73
N LEU A 289 -13.89 17.67 9.90
CA LEU A 289 -14.37 17.01 11.12
C LEU A 289 -15.22 17.98 11.93
N LYS A 290 -16.39 17.55 12.40
CA LYS A 290 -17.23 18.32 13.31
C LYS A 290 -16.44 18.73 14.55
N GLY A 291 -16.35 20.03 14.84
CA GLY A 291 -15.64 20.56 15.99
C GLY A 291 -14.11 20.65 15.89
N ALA A 292 -13.48 19.92 14.97
CA ALA A 292 -12.03 19.94 14.78
C ALA A 292 -11.59 20.63 13.47
N GLY A 293 -12.51 20.90 12.53
CA GLY A 293 -12.24 21.46 11.21
C GLY A 293 -11.50 20.50 10.29
N THR A 294 -10.87 21.00 9.23
CA THR A 294 -10.21 20.17 8.22
C THR A 294 -8.90 19.60 8.75
N VAL A 295 -8.73 18.27 8.68
CA VAL A 295 -7.58 17.52 9.20
C VAL A 295 -7.24 16.37 8.27
N GLY A 296 -5.95 16.13 8.00
CA GLY A 296 -5.47 14.93 7.33
C GLY A 296 -5.61 13.71 8.25
N LEU A 297 -6.29 12.67 7.77
CA LEU A 297 -6.56 11.46 8.57
C LEU A 297 -5.54 10.36 8.39
N ILE A 298 -4.76 10.38 7.32
CA ILE A 298 -3.72 9.37 7.05
C ILE A 298 -2.41 10.06 6.64
N THR A 299 -1.32 9.30 6.73
CA THR A 299 -0.02 9.67 6.19
C THR A 299 -0.01 9.66 4.67
N TYR A 300 1.08 10.16 4.08
CA TYR A 300 1.25 10.21 2.64
C TYR A 300 1.09 8.85 1.98
N LEU A 301 0.29 8.80 0.92
CA LEU A 301 -0.23 7.55 0.35
C LEU A 301 0.66 6.91 -0.72
N ARG A 302 1.65 7.64 -1.26
CA ARG A 302 2.58 7.10 -2.25
C ARG A 302 3.89 6.73 -1.58
N THR A 303 3.95 5.52 -1.06
CA THR A 303 5.10 5.02 -0.31
C THR A 303 5.32 3.53 -0.56
N ASP A 304 6.54 3.11 -0.55
CA ASP A 304 7.00 1.72 -0.52
C ASP A 304 7.64 1.33 0.83
N SER A 305 7.65 2.27 1.78
CA SER A 305 8.18 2.09 3.11
C SER A 305 7.14 1.53 4.08
N THR A 306 7.56 0.58 4.91
CA THR A 306 6.78 0.07 6.06
C THR A 306 7.23 0.70 7.39
N ARG A 307 8.10 1.70 7.34
CA ARG A 307 8.61 2.43 8.51
C ARG A 307 7.48 3.19 9.21
N ILE A 308 7.56 3.26 10.49
CA ILE A 308 6.66 4.05 11.35
C ILE A 308 7.53 4.98 12.19
N SER A 309 7.12 6.24 12.37
CA SER A 309 7.79 7.17 13.27
C SER A 309 7.70 6.68 14.72
N GLU A 310 8.70 7.01 15.53
CA GLU A 310 8.75 6.64 16.95
C GLU A 310 7.54 7.19 17.72
N GLU A 311 7.11 8.41 17.40
CA GLU A 311 5.92 9.02 18.00
C GLU A 311 4.64 8.21 17.70
N ALA A 312 4.44 7.82 16.45
CA ALA A 312 3.27 7.03 16.06
C ALA A 312 3.31 5.60 16.62
N ASP A 313 4.51 5.00 16.74
CA ASP A 313 4.68 3.69 17.37
C ASP A 313 4.35 3.77 18.87
N ALA A 314 4.85 4.78 19.57
CA ALA A 314 4.56 5.00 20.98
C ALA A 314 3.06 5.22 21.23
N ALA A 315 2.41 6.10 20.45
CA ALA A 315 0.98 6.35 20.54
C ALA A 315 0.15 5.08 20.27
N ALA A 316 0.57 4.27 19.29
CA ALA A 316 -0.12 3.01 18.99
C ALA A 316 0.02 1.99 20.13
N ARG A 317 1.18 1.89 20.75
CA ARG A 317 1.41 1.01 21.92
C ARG A 317 0.57 1.40 23.11
N ASP A 318 0.52 2.69 23.42
CA ASP A 318 -0.31 3.22 24.50
C ASP A 318 -1.79 2.94 24.24
N TYR A 319 -2.28 3.21 23.04
CA TYR A 319 -3.65 2.91 22.64
C TYR A 319 -3.98 1.41 22.74
N ILE A 320 -3.10 0.54 22.26
CA ILE A 320 -3.29 -0.91 22.31
C ILE A 320 -3.29 -1.40 23.79
N GLY A 321 -2.33 -0.93 24.58
CA GLY A 321 -2.24 -1.29 26.00
C GLY A 321 -3.48 -0.90 26.79
N THR A 322 -4.02 0.29 26.52
CA THR A 322 -5.22 0.81 27.18
C THR A 322 -6.51 0.11 26.70
N THR A 323 -6.60 -0.20 25.38
CA THR A 323 -7.86 -0.68 24.78
C THR A 323 -7.99 -2.20 24.81
N TYR A 324 -6.88 -2.92 24.59
CA TYR A 324 -6.86 -4.38 24.43
C TYR A 324 -6.17 -5.09 25.59
N GLY A 325 -5.29 -4.40 26.32
CA GLY A 325 -4.47 -4.95 27.41
C GLY A 325 -2.97 -4.93 27.06
N ALA A 326 -2.13 -4.86 28.10
CA ALA A 326 -0.68 -4.79 27.95
C ALA A 326 -0.09 -6.04 27.27
N GLU A 327 -0.73 -7.19 27.41
CA GLU A 327 -0.33 -8.47 26.79
C GLU A 327 -0.45 -8.46 25.27
N TYR A 328 -1.27 -7.54 24.68
CA TYR A 328 -1.44 -7.39 23.24
C TYR A 328 -0.39 -6.50 22.59
N VAL A 329 0.38 -5.76 23.36
CA VAL A 329 1.42 -4.86 22.83
C VAL A 329 2.59 -5.68 22.30
N ALA A 330 2.94 -5.50 21.04
CA ALA A 330 4.10 -6.17 20.45
C ALA A 330 5.39 -5.74 21.16
N LYS A 331 6.34 -6.66 21.39
CA LYS A 331 7.70 -6.29 21.78
C LYS A 331 8.29 -5.41 20.67
N THR A 332 9.08 -4.39 21.06
CA THR A 332 9.74 -3.51 20.09
C THR A 332 10.60 -4.35 19.15
N VAL A 333 10.17 -4.52 17.93
CA VAL A 333 11.04 -5.07 16.88
C VAL A 333 11.91 -3.89 16.48
N ALA A 334 13.18 -3.91 16.89
CA ALA A 334 14.17 -3.00 16.34
C ALA A 334 14.05 -3.09 14.81
N ALA A 335 13.79 -1.94 14.18
CA ALA A 335 13.68 -1.88 12.74
C ALA A 335 14.93 -2.55 12.16
N LYS A 336 14.77 -3.66 11.44
CA LYS A 336 15.88 -4.24 10.68
C LYS A 336 16.37 -3.13 9.79
N LYS A 337 17.58 -2.65 10.02
CA LYS A 337 18.27 -1.76 9.08
C LYS A 337 18.27 -2.49 7.74
N SER A 338 17.36 -2.10 6.85
CA SER A 338 17.40 -2.60 5.49
C SER A 338 18.64 -1.98 4.84
N ASN A 339 19.55 -2.80 4.31
CA ASN A 339 20.73 -2.36 3.56
C ASN A 339 20.36 -1.74 2.19
N ALA A 340 19.09 -1.66 1.84
CA ALA A 340 18.64 -0.93 0.69
C ALA A 340 18.65 0.57 1.03
N LYS A 341 19.25 1.40 0.20
CA LYS A 341 19.10 2.86 0.17
C LYS A 341 17.64 3.20 -0.19
N ILE A 342 16.72 2.86 0.70
CA ILE A 342 15.32 3.28 0.62
C ILE A 342 15.36 4.78 0.90
N GLN A 343 14.61 5.55 0.12
CA GLN A 343 14.35 6.95 0.44
C GLN A 343 13.80 7.02 1.86
N ASP A 344 14.66 7.32 2.81
CA ASP A 344 14.44 7.21 4.27
C ASP A 344 13.40 8.22 4.81
N ALA A 345 12.84 9.05 3.90
CA ALA A 345 11.91 10.12 4.23
C ALA A 345 10.44 9.66 4.36
N HIS A 346 10.06 8.50 3.78
CA HIS A 346 8.68 8.08 3.73
C HIS A 346 8.34 7.13 4.88
N GLU A 347 7.10 7.24 5.37
CA GLU A 347 6.48 6.31 6.30
C GLU A 347 5.46 5.41 5.59
N ALA A 348 5.04 4.34 6.28
CA ALA A 348 3.90 3.52 5.88
C ALA A 348 2.59 4.33 5.90
N ILE A 349 1.59 3.84 5.17
CA ILE A 349 0.24 4.41 5.21
C ILE A 349 -0.42 4.01 6.52
N ARG A 350 -0.67 4.99 7.38
CA ARG A 350 -1.26 4.82 8.71
C ARG A 350 -2.22 5.98 9.04
N PRO A 351 -3.08 5.85 10.05
CA PRO A 351 -3.79 7.00 10.58
C PRO A 351 -2.79 8.03 11.14
N SER A 352 -3.05 9.31 10.94
CA SER A 352 -2.27 10.41 11.52
C SER A 352 -2.39 10.48 13.04
N ASP A 353 -3.51 9.97 13.58
CA ASP A 353 -3.82 9.89 14.99
C ASP A 353 -4.64 8.61 15.24
N ILE A 354 -4.07 7.66 15.98
CA ILE A 354 -4.71 6.37 16.24
C ILE A 354 -5.97 6.50 17.10
N THR A 355 -6.07 7.54 17.91
CA THR A 355 -7.25 7.78 18.78
C THR A 355 -8.50 8.15 17.97
N ARG A 356 -8.32 8.57 16.72
CA ARG A 356 -9.40 8.78 15.75
C ARG A 356 -9.87 7.45 15.18
N THR A 357 -10.54 6.67 16.04
CA THR A 357 -11.05 5.37 15.63
C THR A 357 -12.02 5.49 14.45
N PRO A 358 -12.17 4.45 13.62
CA PRO A 358 -13.14 4.47 12.52
C PRO A 358 -14.54 4.82 12.98
N GLN A 359 -14.96 4.32 14.15
CA GLN A 359 -16.28 4.61 14.70
C GLN A 359 -16.46 6.09 15.03
N ALA A 360 -15.45 6.73 15.62
CA ALA A 360 -15.48 8.17 15.92
C ALA A 360 -15.52 9.03 14.66
N MET A 361 -14.96 8.55 13.54
CA MET A 361 -14.91 9.28 12.27
C MET A 361 -16.11 9.03 11.36
N LYS A 362 -17.00 8.11 11.71
CA LYS A 362 -18.08 7.62 10.85
C LYS A 362 -18.99 8.73 10.28
N GLU A 363 -19.36 9.70 11.11
CA GLU A 363 -20.26 10.78 10.70
C GLU A 363 -19.60 11.84 9.79
N SER A 364 -18.27 11.94 9.83
CA SER A 364 -17.49 12.89 9.03
C SER A 364 -17.04 12.33 7.69
N LEU A 365 -17.17 11.02 7.48
CA LEU A 365 -16.70 10.32 6.31
C LEU A 365 -17.85 9.82 5.43
N SER A 366 -17.69 9.93 4.11
CA SER A 366 -18.55 9.20 3.19
C SER A 366 -18.39 7.69 3.41
N ARG A 367 -19.39 6.90 2.97
CA ARG A 367 -19.38 5.44 3.11
C ARG A 367 -18.08 4.81 2.60
N ASP A 368 -17.57 5.24 1.46
CA ASP A 368 -16.38 4.67 0.86
C ASP A 368 -15.10 5.16 1.53
N GLN A 369 -15.03 6.42 1.94
CA GLN A 369 -13.95 6.96 2.77
C GLN A 369 -13.86 6.22 4.11
N PHE A 370 -15.00 6.02 4.77
CA PHE A 370 -15.06 5.25 6.03
C PHE A 370 -14.50 3.83 5.88
N ARG A 371 -14.92 3.11 4.85
CA ARG A 371 -14.46 1.73 4.61
C ARG A 371 -12.95 1.68 4.35
N LEU A 372 -12.41 2.61 3.57
CA LEU A 372 -10.98 2.68 3.31
C LEU A 372 -10.20 3.09 4.56
N TYR A 373 -10.67 4.09 5.30
CA TYR A 373 -10.05 4.51 6.55
C TYR A 373 -10.03 3.39 7.58
N GLN A 374 -11.15 2.67 7.75
CA GLN A 374 -11.25 1.52 8.63
C GLN A 374 -10.25 0.42 8.24
N LEU A 375 -10.06 0.17 6.94
CA LEU A 375 -9.08 -0.80 6.45
C LEU A 375 -7.66 -0.39 6.85
N ILE A 376 -7.31 0.88 6.66
CA ILE A 376 -5.98 1.44 7.01
C ILE A 376 -5.76 1.40 8.52
N TRP A 377 -6.73 1.87 9.29
CA TRP A 377 -6.67 1.93 10.75
C TRP A 377 -6.52 0.53 11.37
N ASN A 378 -7.35 -0.42 10.95
CA ASN A 378 -7.30 -1.80 11.43
C ASN A 378 -5.95 -2.46 11.13
N ARG A 379 -5.42 -2.26 9.91
CA ARG A 379 -4.12 -2.80 9.52
C ARG A 379 -2.98 -2.21 10.34
N PHE A 380 -2.99 -0.91 10.57
CA PHE A 380 -1.98 -0.24 11.37
C PHE A 380 -2.01 -0.74 12.82
N THR A 381 -3.17 -0.76 13.45
CA THR A 381 -3.36 -1.25 14.82
C THR A 381 -2.87 -2.70 14.94
N ALA A 382 -3.33 -3.59 14.06
CA ALA A 382 -2.92 -4.99 14.02
C ALA A 382 -1.39 -5.14 13.85
N SER A 383 -0.75 -4.27 13.07
CA SER A 383 0.70 -4.31 12.83
C SER A 383 1.55 -3.98 14.06
N ARG A 384 0.97 -3.36 15.06
CA ARG A 384 1.63 -2.99 16.34
C ARG A 384 1.26 -3.92 17.48
N MET A 385 0.43 -4.94 17.21
CA MET A 385 -0.01 -5.93 18.20
C MET A 385 0.85 -7.18 18.15
N LYS A 386 0.83 -7.92 19.24
CA LYS A 386 1.52 -9.20 19.39
C LYS A 386 0.97 -10.25 18.43
N GLU A 387 1.81 -11.17 18.06
CA GLU A 387 1.49 -12.29 17.19
C GLU A 387 0.39 -13.18 17.80
N ALA A 388 -0.42 -13.82 16.94
CA ALA A 388 -1.38 -14.81 17.40
C ALA A 388 -0.70 -16.19 17.56
N VAL A 389 -1.06 -16.90 18.61
CA VAL A 389 -0.51 -18.22 18.94
C VAL A 389 -1.60 -19.27 18.84
N TYR A 390 -1.30 -20.35 18.13
CA TYR A 390 -2.16 -21.52 18.01
C TYR A 390 -1.49 -22.71 18.66
N GLU A 391 -2.22 -23.40 19.53
CA GLU A 391 -1.91 -24.78 19.88
C GLU A 391 -2.26 -25.68 18.73
N THR A 392 -1.34 -26.54 18.33
CA THR A 392 -1.54 -27.49 17.23
C THR A 392 -1.41 -28.92 17.74
N THR A 393 -2.31 -29.78 17.31
CA THR A 393 -2.21 -31.21 17.52
C THR A 393 -2.20 -31.89 16.17
N SER A 394 -1.14 -32.63 15.87
CA SER A 394 -1.02 -33.45 14.66
C SER A 394 -0.98 -34.91 15.06
N VAL A 395 -1.83 -35.70 14.44
CA VAL A 395 -1.93 -37.14 14.68
C VAL A 395 -1.53 -37.89 13.40
N LYS A 396 -0.58 -38.80 13.52
CA LYS A 396 -0.28 -39.77 12.47
C LYS A 396 -0.99 -41.06 12.73
N ILE A 397 -1.63 -41.61 11.72
CA ILE A 397 -2.44 -42.84 11.79
C ILE A 397 -1.86 -43.80 10.75
N GLY A 398 -1.65 -45.04 11.14
CA GLY A 398 -1.22 -46.12 10.28
C GLY A 398 -2.37 -47.08 10.00
N ALA A 399 -2.40 -47.63 8.78
CA ALA A 399 -3.20 -48.79 8.39
C ALA A 399 -2.33 -49.66 7.50
N GLY A 400 -1.82 -50.76 8.06
CA GLY A 400 -0.80 -51.57 7.41
C GLY A 400 0.44 -50.72 7.04
N GLU A 401 0.83 -50.73 5.80
CA GLU A 401 1.94 -49.92 5.29
C GLU A 401 1.55 -48.45 5.08
N TYR A 402 0.28 -48.10 5.02
CA TYR A 402 -0.17 -46.75 4.66
C TYR A 402 -0.25 -45.81 5.85
N ARG A 403 -0.08 -44.51 5.56
CA ARG A 403 0.00 -43.43 6.54
C ARG A 403 -1.02 -42.35 6.24
N PHE A 404 -1.71 -41.94 7.29
CA PHE A 404 -2.69 -40.84 7.25
C PHE A 404 -2.31 -39.79 8.29
N SER A 405 -2.72 -38.57 8.07
CA SER A 405 -2.56 -37.50 9.05
C SER A 405 -3.83 -36.69 9.23
N VAL A 406 -4.03 -36.23 10.43
CA VAL A 406 -5.01 -35.20 10.76
C VAL A 406 -4.36 -34.18 11.66
N SER A 407 -4.69 -32.92 11.47
CA SER A 407 -4.21 -31.85 12.32
C SER A 407 -5.36 -30.93 12.71
N ALA A 408 -5.36 -30.56 13.99
CA ALA A 408 -6.26 -29.55 14.54
C ALA A 408 -5.43 -28.40 15.12
N SER A 409 -6.00 -27.20 15.10
CA SER A 409 -5.40 -26.03 15.76
C SER A 409 -6.47 -25.25 16.51
N LYS A 410 -6.14 -24.87 17.73
CA LYS A 410 -6.95 -24.02 18.61
C LYS A 410 -6.20 -22.71 18.84
N ILE A 411 -6.91 -21.59 18.86
CA ILE A 411 -6.31 -20.30 19.21
C ILE A 411 -6.02 -20.33 20.72
N ALA A 412 -4.75 -20.22 21.07
CA ALA A 412 -4.29 -20.06 22.46
C ALA A 412 -4.24 -18.57 22.84
N PHE A 413 -3.77 -17.73 21.91
CA PHE A 413 -3.77 -16.28 22.05
C PHE A 413 -4.10 -15.65 20.70
N ASP A 414 -5.12 -14.81 20.65
CA ASP A 414 -5.59 -14.22 19.38
C ASP A 414 -4.73 -13.05 18.90
N GLY A 415 -4.01 -12.36 19.80
CA GLY A 415 -3.09 -11.30 19.46
C GLY A 415 -3.72 -10.28 18.50
N PHE A 416 -3.03 -9.97 17.40
CA PHE A 416 -3.52 -9.00 16.41
C PHE A 416 -4.87 -9.38 15.77
N MET A 417 -5.33 -10.61 15.87
CA MET A 417 -6.61 -11.04 15.30
C MET A 417 -7.82 -10.56 16.13
N SER A 418 -7.60 -9.99 17.31
CA SER A 418 -8.63 -9.29 18.10
C SER A 418 -9.11 -8.02 17.40
N VAL A 419 -8.29 -7.40 16.51
CA VAL A 419 -8.72 -6.31 15.65
C VAL A 419 -9.63 -6.87 14.54
N PRO A 420 -10.85 -6.34 14.36
CA PRO A 420 -11.78 -6.83 13.35
C PRO A 420 -11.23 -6.64 11.93
N MET A 421 -10.55 -7.65 11.40
CA MET A 421 -10.06 -7.62 10.03
C MET A 421 -11.24 -7.81 9.07
N MET A 422 -11.36 -6.92 8.08
CA MET A 422 -12.36 -7.07 7.02
C MET A 422 -12.10 -8.36 6.25
N ARG A 423 -13.09 -9.25 6.18
CA ARG A 423 -13.02 -10.51 5.45
C ARG A 423 -13.73 -10.38 4.12
N MET A 424 -13.24 -11.06 3.09
CA MET A 424 -14.01 -11.24 1.86
C MET A 424 -15.37 -11.85 2.22
N LYS A 425 -16.44 -11.28 1.69
CA LYS A 425 -17.71 -12.00 1.63
C LYS A 425 -17.44 -13.28 0.83
N LYS A 426 -17.54 -14.47 1.44
CA LYS A 426 -17.52 -15.71 0.71
C LYS A 426 -18.58 -15.58 -0.39
N ARG A 427 -18.16 -15.54 -1.66
CA ARG A 427 -19.08 -15.81 -2.76
C ARG A 427 -19.63 -17.20 -2.47
N ARG A 428 -20.93 -17.31 -2.24
CA ARG A 428 -21.59 -18.61 -2.30
C ARG A 428 -21.21 -19.20 -3.66
N ALA A 429 -20.44 -20.26 -3.66
CA ALA A 429 -20.26 -21.06 -4.84
C ALA A 429 -21.69 -21.51 -5.20
N MET A 430 -22.24 -20.98 -6.28
CA MET A 430 -23.36 -21.60 -6.94
C MET A 430 -22.78 -22.89 -7.53
N CYS A 431 -22.97 -24.01 -6.83
CA CYS A 431 -22.88 -25.33 -7.45
C CYS A 431 -24.03 -25.38 -8.46
N SER A 432 -23.70 -25.26 -9.73
CA SER A 432 -24.53 -25.78 -10.84
C SER A 432 -24.14 -27.20 -11.09
#